data_208f82e1f90ac785936487f0e68c9b85
#
_entry.id   208f82e1f90ac785936487f0e68c9b85
#
_cell.length_a   1.000
_cell.length_b   1.000
_cell.length_c   1.000
_cell.angle_alpha   90.00
_cell.angle_beta   90.00
_cell.angle_gamma   90.00
#
_symmetry.space_group_name_H-M   'P 1'
#
loop_
_entity.id
_entity.type
_entity.pdbx_description
1 polymer ?
#
loop_
_entity_poly.entity_id
_entity_poly.type
_entity_poly.pdbx_seq_one_letter_code
_entity_poly.pdbx_strand_id
1 'polypeptide(L)'
;MKKDSELYKKIRVHCYIVGLIAFLTALIVGAFLLHNLEKDEKTTGKYMAQITEKRVRARLDQYSMLSALLGNYISAGENLDENTFSELAEKIPNEDGVIKAFELAPEGIVTDIYPKEGNEGAFGLDMLQEHERKKDAILARDSGKYTLGGPYQLKQGGTGALLFNPVYQDNNSEQGEFWGFVILVIDWDRFIGEINLDYLSDADFCYRIWTYDRGSSDKIILAESQDNMSDNILTVECTVPNN
;
A
#
# COMPACT_ATOMS: atom_id res chain seq x y z
N MET A 1 16.69 50.85 62.89
CA MET A 1 15.31 50.74 62.31
C MET A 1 15.20 51.07 60.81
N LYS A 2 15.65 52.26 60.29
CA LYS A 2 15.54 52.58 58.84
C LYS A 2 16.43 51.71 57.96
N LYS A 3 17.63 51.33 58.40
CA LYS A 3 18.62 50.53 57.63
C LYS A 3 18.17 49.08 57.50
N ASP A 4 17.49 48.53 58.49
CA ASP A 4 16.98 47.13 58.40
C ASP A 4 15.79 47.01 57.45
N SER A 5 14.91 48.00 57.33
CA SER A 5 13.78 48.05 56.40
C SER A 5 14.25 48.07 54.96
N GLU A 6 15.33 48.74 54.64
CA GLU A 6 15.95 48.76 53.29
C GLU A 6 16.59 47.43 52.95
N LEU A 7 17.25 46.77 53.90
CA LEU A 7 17.85 45.46 53.71
C LEU A 7 16.78 44.40 53.41
N TYR A 8 15.68 44.37 54.18
CA TYR A 8 14.56 43.44 53.93
C TYR A 8 13.90 43.67 52.57
N LYS A 9 13.77 44.91 52.14
CA LYS A 9 13.27 45.19 50.78
C LYS A 9 14.20 44.63 49.69
N LYS A 10 15.50 44.82 49.83
CA LYS A 10 16.48 44.29 48.87
C LYS A 10 16.47 42.74 48.82
N ILE A 11 16.45 42.10 49.98
CA ILE A 11 16.38 40.64 50.07
C ILE A 11 15.12 40.12 49.36
N ARG A 12 13.96 40.74 49.65
CA ARG A 12 12.67 40.34 49.04
C ARG A 12 12.69 40.49 47.49
N VAL A 13 13.27 41.58 46.98
CA VAL A 13 13.42 41.79 45.55
C VAL A 13 14.34 40.74 44.94
N HIS A 14 15.47 40.39 45.59
CA HIS A 14 16.34 39.32 45.10
C HIS A 14 15.64 37.96 45.09
N CYS A 15 14.87 37.62 46.11
CA CYS A 15 14.07 36.40 46.13
C CYS A 15 13.05 36.34 44.97
N TYR A 16 12.38 37.44 44.66
CA TYR A 16 11.48 37.51 43.52
C TYR A 16 12.22 37.34 42.16
N ILE A 17 13.39 37.96 42.03
CA ILE A 17 14.21 37.82 40.80
C ILE A 17 14.67 36.38 40.64
N VAL A 18 15.18 35.76 41.69
CA VAL A 18 15.62 34.35 41.65
C VAL A 18 14.44 33.41 41.34
N GLY A 19 13.27 33.65 42.00
CA GLY A 19 12.04 32.89 41.71
C GLY A 19 11.59 33.04 40.26
N LEU A 20 11.64 34.27 39.70
CA LEU A 20 11.30 34.52 38.30
C LEU A 20 12.25 33.80 37.34
N ILE A 21 13.56 33.88 37.61
CA ILE A 21 14.57 33.20 36.79
C ILE A 21 14.33 31.67 36.82
N ALA A 22 14.12 31.09 38.01
CA ALA A 22 13.84 29.68 38.17
C ALA A 22 12.56 29.25 37.41
N PHE A 23 11.51 30.07 37.46
CA PHE A 23 10.28 29.83 36.72
C PHE A 23 10.49 29.87 35.18
N LEU A 24 11.22 30.89 34.70
CA LEU A 24 11.52 31.01 33.26
C LEU A 24 12.41 29.85 32.77
N THR A 25 13.39 29.42 33.55
CA THR A 25 14.22 28.26 33.23
C THR A 25 13.41 26.97 33.15
N ALA A 26 12.47 26.77 34.10
CA ALA A 26 11.58 25.61 34.09
C ALA A 26 10.67 25.61 32.84
N LEU A 27 10.15 26.77 32.42
CA LEU A 27 9.36 26.88 31.18
C LEU A 27 10.19 26.56 29.93
N ILE A 28 11.42 27.07 29.86
CA ILE A 28 12.32 26.79 28.73
C ILE A 28 12.66 25.30 28.63
N VAL A 29 13.00 24.69 29.78
CA VAL A 29 13.28 23.24 29.83
C VAL A 29 12.05 22.43 29.48
N GLY A 30 10.87 22.79 29.99
CA GLY A 30 9.60 22.13 29.64
C GLY A 30 9.30 22.22 28.15
N ALA A 31 9.41 23.40 27.54
CA ALA A 31 9.22 23.60 26.12
C ALA A 31 10.23 22.80 25.27
N PHE A 32 11.48 22.74 25.69
CA PHE A 32 12.53 21.94 25.02
C PHE A 32 12.24 20.46 25.09
N LEU A 33 11.79 19.94 26.25
CA LEU A 33 11.42 18.52 26.39
C LEU A 33 10.22 18.16 25.51
N LEU A 34 9.18 18.99 25.50
CA LEU A 34 8.00 18.78 24.66
C LEU A 34 8.37 18.77 23.18
N HIS A 35 9.21 19.71 22.74
CA HIS A 35 9.69 19.76 21.36
C HIS A 35 10.49 18.51 20.95
N ASN A 36 11.34 18.00 21.85
CA ASN A 36 12.10 16.78 21.57
C ASN A 36 11.20 15.55 21.51
N LEU A 37 10.20 15.43 22.39
CA LEU A 37 9.23 14.32 22.35
C LEU A 37 8.47 14.32 21.02
N GLU A 38 7.93 15.45 20.60
CA GLU A 38 7.23 15.58 19.33
C GLU A 38 8.12 15.21 18.13
N LYS A 39 9.39 15.62 18.16
CA LYS A 39 10.36 15.27 17.13
C LYS A 39 10.67 13.76 17.07
N ASP A 40 10.79 13.14 18.23
CA ASP A 40 11.06 11.69 18.34
C ASP A 40 9.85 10.87 17.85
N GLU A 41 8.64 11.26 18.24
CA GLU A 41 7.40 10.63 17.74
C GLU A 41 7.29 10.75 16.21
N LYS A 42 7.55 11.93 15.66
CA LYS A 42 7.55 12.15 14.20
C LYS A 42 8.57 11.29 13.47
N THR A 43 9.76 11.16 14.04
CA THR A 43 10.82 10.34 13.46
C THR A 43 10.44 8.87 13.48
N THR A 44 9.88 8.39 14.59
CA THR A 44 9.40 7.02 14.74
C THR A 44 8.25 6.73 13.79
N GLY A 45 7.25 7.62 13.71
CA GLY A 45 6.13 7.49 12.77
C GLY A 45 6.59 7.43 11.31
N LYS A 46 7.56 8.27 10.92
CA LYS A 46 8.16 8.23 9.58
C LYS A 46 8.86 6.89 9.30
N TYR A 47 9.60 6.37 10.27
CA TYR A 47 10.27 5.08 10.14
C TYR A 47 9.26 3.94 9.99
N MET A 48 8.20 3.92 10.79
CA MET A 48 7.12 2.94 10.70
C MET A 48 6.40 2.99 9.36
N ALA A 49 6.07 4.18 8.87
CA ALA A 49 5.47 4.37 7.54
C ALA A 49 6.37 3.86 6.41
N GLN A 50 7.68 4.11 6.47
CA GLN A 50 8.64 3.62 5.48
C GLN A 50 8.80 2.09 5.51
N ILE A 51 8.77 1.47 6.69
CA ILE A 51 8.78 0.01 6.80
C ILE A 51 7.53 -0.59 6.17
N THR A 52 6.36 -0.01 6.46
CA THR A 52 5.09 -0.45 5.87
C THR A 52 5.12 -0.33 4.34
N GLU A 53 5.55 0.82 3.82
CA GLU A 53 5.69 1.03 2.37
C GLU A 53 6.58 -0.02 1.72
N LYS A 54 7.76 -0.27 2.30
CA LYS A 54 8.69 -1.29 1.78
C LYS A 54 8.11 -2.69 1.82
N ARG A 55 7.34 -3.03 2.86
CA ARG A 55 6.68 -4.33 3.00
C ARG A 55 5.61 -4.52 1.93
N VAL A 56 4.73 -3.53 1.74
CA VAL A 56 3.71 -3.56 0.69
C VAL A 56 4.37 -3.70 -0.69
N ARG A 57 5.37 -2.88 -0.98
CA ARG A 57 6.10 -2.92 -2.25
C ARG A 57 6.73 -4.30 -2.49
N ALA A 58 7.44 -4.83 -1.51
CA ALA A 58 8.09 -6.14 -1.65
C ALA A 58 7.09 -7.26 -1.97
N ARG A 59 5.87 -7.21 -1.39
CA ARG A 59 4.81 -8.17 -1.71
C ARG A 59 4.26 -7.98 -3.11
N LEU A 60 4.01 -6.76 -3.54
CA LEU A 60 3.54 -6.49 -4.90
C LEU A 60 4.58 -6.90 -5.94
N ASP A 61 5.87 -6.61 -5.71
CA ASP A 61 6.96 -7.05 -6.57
C ASP A 61 7.05 -8.57 -6.64
N GLN A 62 6.88 -9.27 -5.52
CA GLN A 62 6.83 -10.73 -5.48
C GLN A 62 5.69 -11.28 -6.34
N TYR A 63 4.47 -10.74 -6.21
CA TYR A 63 3.33 -11.17 -7.03
C TYR A 63 3.53 -10.85 -8.52
N SER A 64 4.12 -9.70 -8.82
CA SER A 64 4.51 -9.37 -10.20
C SER A 64 5.49 -10.39 -10.78
N MET A 65 6.49 -10.82 -10.00
CA MET A 65 7.43 -11.86 -10.43
C MET A 65 6.74 -13.21 -10.66
N LEU A 66 5.78 -13.60 -9.80
CA LEU A 66 5.01 -14.83 -9.99
C LEU A 66 4.18 -14.80 -11.28
N SER A 67 3.53 -13.67 -11.59
CA SER A 67 2.81 -13.53 -12.86
C SER A 67 3.74 -13.53 -14.06
N ALA A 68 4.95 -12.97 -13.92
CA ALA A 68 5.94 -12.94 -14.99
C ALA A 68 6.46 -14.35 -15.35
N LEU A 69 6.41 -15.32 -14.44
CA LEU A 69 6.76 -16.72 -14.79
C LEU A 69 5.86 -17.26 -15.89
N LEU A 70 4.56 -17.05 -15.79
CA LEU A 70 3.60 -17.44 -16.84
C LEU A 70 3.74 -16.57 -18.10
N GLY A 71 3.93 -15.27 -17.90
CA GLY A 71 4.12 -14.32 -19.00
C GLY A 71 5.35 -14.63 -19.87
N ASN A 72 6.43 -15.13 -19.27
CA ASN A 72 7.65 -15.49 -20.00
C ASN A 72 7.44 -16.69 -20.93
N TYR A 73 6.61 -17.67 -20.56
CA TYR A 73 6.23 -18.77 -21.46
C TYR A 73 5.55 -18.23 -22.71
N ILE A 74 4.59 -17.32 -22.51
CA ILE A 74 3.82 -16.73 -23.62
C ILE A 74 4.74 -15.87 -24.50
N SER A 75 5.60 -15.04 -23.90
CA SER A 75 6.55 -14.18 -24.62
C SER A 75 7.56 -14.98 -25.44
N ALA A 76 7.92 -16.18 -24.98
CA ALA A 76 8.81 -17.09 -25.72
C ALA A 76 8.13 -17.78 -26.93
N GLY A 77 6.85 -17.50 -27.15
CA GLY A 77 6.06 -18.12 -28.24
C GLY A 77 5.60 -19.55 -27.94
N GLU A 78 5.74 -19.99 -26.68
CA GLU A 78 5.23 -21.28 -26.25
C GLU A 78 3.71 -21.24 -26.18
N ASN A 79 3.07 -22.31 -26.68
CA ASN A 79 1.62 -22.43 -26.60
C ASN A 79 1.22 -22.84 -25.19
N LEU A 80 0.60 -21.94 -24.45
CA LEU A 80 0.10 -22.18 -23.10
C LEU A 80 -1.36 -22.64 -23.19
N ASP A 81 -1.57 -23.94 -23.47
CA ASP A 81 -2.91 -24.52 -23.42
C ASP A 81 -3.42 -24.63 -21.97
N GLU A 82 -4.74 -24.86 -21.80
CA GLU A 82 -5.41 -24.92 -20.49
C GLU A 82 -4.73 -25.87 -19.51
N ASN A 83 -4.23 -27.03 -20.00
CA ASN A 83 -3.59 -28.02 -19.13
C ASN A 83 -2.21 -27.53 -18.68
N THR A 84 -1.38 -27.07 -19.60
CA THR A 84 -0.05 -26.55 -19.31
C THR A 84 -0.12 -25.33 -18.41
N PHE A 85 -1.07 -24.44 -18.64
CA PHE A 85 -1.34 -23.28 -17.76
C PHE A 85 -1.68 -23.73 -16.35
N SER A 86 -2.61 -24.66 -16.20
CA SER A 86 -3.04 -25.18 -14.90
C SER A 86 -1.89 -25.84 -14.14
N GLU A 87 -1.09 -26.67 -14.82
CA GLU A 87 0.08 -27.32 -14.22
C GLU A 87 1.16 -26.32 -13.75
N LEU A 88 1.37 -25.25 -14.51
CA LEU A 88 2.33 -24.22 -14.14
C LEU A 88 1.80 -23.37 -12.98
N ALA A 89 0.54 -22.97 -13.02
CA ALA A 89 -0.10 -22.18 -11.98
C ALA A 89 -0.17 -22.94 -10.65
N GLU A 90 -0.43 -24.25 -10.68
CA GLU A 90 -0.43 -25.12 -9.49
C GLU A 90 0.93 -25.16 -8.78
N LYS A 91 2.02 -25.04 -9.53
CA LYS A 91 3.39 -25.07 -8.98
C LYS A 91 3.81 -23.72 -8.37
N ILE A 92 3.06 -22.67 -8.58
CA ILE A 92 3.36 -21.36 -8.02
C ILE A 92 3.02 -21.38 -6.52
N PRO A 93 3.98 -21.04 -5.62
CA PRO A 93 3.71 -21.02 -4.18
C PRO A 93 2.60 -20.03 -3.82
N ASN A 94 1.60 -20.51 -3.10
CA ASN A 94 0.47 -19.73 -2.59
C ASN A 94 0.01 -20.26 -1.22
N GLU A 95 0.99 -20.45 -0.32
CA GLU A 95 0.75 -21.07 1.00
C GLU A 95 -0.22 -20.24 1.86
N ASP A 96 -0.15 -18.92 1.77
CA ASP A 96 -1.00 -18.00 2.52
C ASP A 96 -2.40 -17.82 1.87
N GLY A 97 -2.60 -18.36 0.68
CA GLY A 97 -3.86 -18.30 -0.07
C GLY A 97 -4.28 -16.88 -0.45
N VAL A 98 -3.33 -15.95 -0.58
CA VAL A 98 -3.60 -14.56 -0.98
C VAL A 98 -3.93 -14.49 -2.46
N ILE A 99 -3.32 -15.33 -3.30
CA ILE A 99 -3.67 -15.42 -4.71
C ILE A 99 -4.93 -16.28 -4.83
N LYS A 100 -6.05 -15.67 -5.18
CA LYS A 100 -7.33 -16.33 -5.37
C LYS A 100 -7.41 -17.06 -6.70
N ALA A 101 -6.84 -16.45 -7.75
CA ALA A 101 -6.76 -17.07 -9.07
C ALA A 101 -5.63 -16.46 -9.91
N PHE A 102 -5.18 -17.23 -10.89
CA PHE A 102 -4.42 -16.79 -12.05
C PHE A 102 -5.37 -16.77 -13.24
N GLU A 103 -5.28 -15.73 -14.06
CA GLU A 103 -6.10 -15.60 -15.28
C GLU A 103 -5.19 -15.26 -16.45
N LEU A 104 -5.45 -15.88 -17.61
CA LEU A 104 -4.90 -15.49 -18.89
C LEU A 104 -5.94 -14.69 -19.65
N ALA A 105 -5.54 -13.54 -20.15
CA ALA A 105 -6.42 -12.64 -20.90
C ALA A 105 -5.77 -12.18 -22.20
N PRO A 106 -5.69 -13.06 -23.24
CA PRO A 106 -5.25 -12.66 -24.56
C PRO A 106 -6.14 -11.54 -25.09
N GLU A 107 -5.52 -10.51 -25.70
CA GLU A 107 -6.20 -9.30 -26.17
C GLU A 107 -7.04 -8.58 -25.10
N GLY A 108 -6.84 -8.92 -23.81
CA GLY A 108 -7.57 -8.38 -22.69
C GLY A 108 -8.82 -9.18 -22.28
N ILE A 109 -9.16 -10.27 -22.97
CA ILE A 109 -10.32 -11.11 -22.69
C ILE A 109 -9.90 -12.35 -21.90
N VAL A 110 -10.50 -12.59 -20.74
CA VAL A 110 -10.17 -13.75 -19.89
C VAL A 110 -10.62 -15.05 -20.58
N THR A 111 -9.65 -15.90 -20.91
CA THR A 111 -9.89 -17.19 -21.57
C THR A 111 -9.56 -18.39 -20.71
N ASP A 112 -8.65 -18.25 -19.76
CA ASP A 112 -8.21 -19.34 -18.89
C ASP A 112 -8.08 -18.85 -17.47
N ILE A 113 -8.45 -19.71 -16.51
CA ILE A 113 -8.49 -19.39 -15.08
C ILE A 113 -8.03 -20.60 -14.27
N TYR A 114 -7.13 -20.37 -13.31
CA TYR A 114 -6.71 -21.40 -12.35
C TYR A 114 -6.69 -20.85 -10.90
N PRO A 115 -7.29 -21.54 -9.91
CA PRO A 115 -8.21 -22.65 -10.11
C PRO A 115 -9.51 -22.17 -10.77
N LYS A 116 -10.13 -23.02 -11.60
CA LYS A 116 -11.37 -22.69 -12.31
C LYS A 116 -12.55 -22.69 -11.37
N GLU A 117 -12.60 -23.69 -10.46
CA GLU A 117 -13.67 -23.82 -9.47
C GLU A 117 -13.79 -22.57 -8.61
N GLY A 118 -14.99 -21.96 -8.60
CA GLY A 118 -15.29 -20.76 -7.85
C GLY A 118 -14.82 -19.44 -8.51
N ASN A 119 -14.18 -19.50 -9.69
CA ASN A 119 -13.71 -18.33 -10.42
C ASN A 119 -14.34 -18.19 -11.82
N GLU A 120 -15.32 -19.04 -12.16
CA GLU A 120 -15.96 -19.12 -13.50
C GLU A 120 -16.58 -17.79 -13.93
N GLY A 121 -17.00 -16.96 -12.96
CA GLY A 121 -17.64 -15.67 -13.24
C GLY A 121 -16.73 -14.65 -13.92
N ALA A 122 -15.41 -14.87 -13.94
CA ALA A 122 -14.45 -14.01 -14.63
C ALA A 122 -14.24 -14.42 -16.10
N PHE A 123 -14.65 -15.63 -16.51
CA PHE A 123 -14.45 -16.11 -17.85
C PHE A 123 -15.20 -15.24 -18.89
N GLY A 124 -14.50 -14.84 -19.94
CA GLY A 124 -15.03 -13.99 -21.00
C GLY A 124 -15.10 -12.49 -20.66
N LEU A 125 -14.65 -12.06 -19.50
CA LEU A 125 -14.56 -10.64 -19.19
C LEU A 125 -13.51 -9.95 -20.05
N ASP A 126 -13.89 -8.86 -20.68
CA ASP A 126 -12.98 -8.00 -21.42
C ASP A 126 -12.43 -6.90 -20.47
N MET A 127 -11.20 -7.07 -20.03
CA MET A 127 -10.56 -6.17 -19.07
C MET A 127 -10.30 -4.78 -19.64
N LEU A 128 -10.22 -4.65 -20.98
CA LEU A 128 -10.03 -3.37 -21.64
C LEU A 128 -11.35 -2.60 -21.85
N GLN A 129 -12.50 -3.26 -21.65
CA GLN A 129 -13.83 -2.66 -21.80
C GLN A 129 -14.62 -2.61 -20.47
N GLU A 130 -14.32 -3.49 -19.52
CA GLU A 130 -15.02 -3.55 -18.24
C GLU A 130 -14.92 -2.21 -17.49
N HIS A 131 -16.06 -1.63 -17.14
CA HIS A 131 -16.18 -0.24 -16.68
C HIS A 131 -15.23 0.10 -15.50
N GLU A 132 -15.12 -0.77 -14.53
CA GLU A 132 -14.33 -0.54 -13.32
C GLU A 132 -12.83 -0.82 -13.51
N ARG A 133 -12.49 -1.77 -14.40
CA ARG A 133 -11.13 -2.35 -14.52
C ARG A 133 -10.33 -1.77 -15.66
N LYS A 134 -11.01 -1.27 -16.70
CA LYS A 134 -10.37 -0.85 -17.96
C LYS A 134 -9.26 0.19 -17.78
N LYS A 135 -9.38 1.09 -16.81
CA LYS A 135 -8.39 2.15 -16.58
C LYS A 135 -7.05 1.58 -16.11
N ASP A 136 -7.11 0.58 -15.22
CA ASP A 136 -5.93 -0.07 -14.68
C ASP A 136 -5.31 -1.02 -15.73
N ALA A 137 -6.14 -1.76 -16.47
CA ALA A 137 -5.69 -2.61 -17.55
C ALA A 137 -5.03 -1.80 -18.70
N ILE A 138 -5.63 -0.69 -19.11
CA ILE A 138 -5.06 0.21 -20.13
C ILE A 138 -3.73 0.79 -19.66
N LEU A 139 -3.64 1.23 -18.39
CA LEU A 139 -2.39 1.73 -17.82
C LEU A 139 -1.29 0.66 -17.84
N ALA A 140 -1.61 -0.58 -17.46
CA ALA A 140 -0.66 -1.69 -17.52
C ALA A 140 -0.18 -1.92 -18.95
N ARG A 141 -1.10 -2.03 -19.91
CA ARG A 141 -0.78 -2.18 -21.34
C ARG A 141 0.11 -1.06 -21.86
N ASP A 142 -0.29 0.19 -21.63
CA ASP A 142 0.38 1.34 -22.25
C ASP A 142 1.72 1.67 -21.60
N SER A 143 1.90 1.34 -20.31
CA SER A 143 3.18 1.52 -19.60
C SER A 143 4.17 0.36 -19.78
N GLY A 144 3.69 -0.82 -20.18
CA GLY A 144 4.50 -2.03 -20.20
C GLY A 144 4.89 -2.55 -18.81
N LYS A 145 4.25 -2.04 -17.76
CA LYS A 145 4.54 -2.40 -16.36
C LYS A 145 3.30 -2.97 -15.71
N TYR A 146 3.50 -3.79 -14.67
CA TYR A 146 2.36 -4.25 -13.90
C TYR A 146 1.61 -3.09 -13.27
N THR A 147 0.31 -3.24 -13.14
CA THR A 147 -0.56 -2.30 -12.44
C THR A 147 -1.46 -3.07 -11.50
N LEU A 148 -1.55 -2.59 -10.26
CA LEU A 148 -2.53 -3.10 -9.30
C LEU A 148 -3.79 -2.24 -9.40
N GLY A 149 -4.89 -2.87 -9.79
CA GLY A 149 -6.21 -2.26 -9.82
C GLY A 149 -7.09 -2.75 -8.69
N GLY A 150 -7.99 -1.91 -8.24
CA GLY A 150 -8.95 -2.25 -7.17
C GLY A 150 -8.66 -1.57 -5.83
N PRO A 151 -9.22 -2.11 -4.71
CA PRO A 151 -10.03 -3.35 -4.67
C PRO A 151 -11.38 -3.23 -5.36
N TYR A 152 -11.82 -4.32 -5.98
CA TYR A 152 -13.09 -4.43 -6.69
C TYR A 152 -14.00 -5.46 -6.02
N GLN A 153 -15.30 -5.34 -6.26
CA GLN A 153 -16.19 -6.48 -6.04
C GLN A 153 -15.98 -7.50 -7.16
N LEU A 154 -15.51 -8.68 -6.81
CA LEU A 154 -15.20 -9.72 -7.78
C LEU A 154 -16.47 -10.40 -8.29
N LYS A 155 -16.51 -10.77 -9.57
CA LYS A 155 -17.65 -11.51 -10.16
C LYS A 155 -17.82 -12.89 -9.50
N GLN A 156 -16.72 -13.47 -9.04
CA GLN A 156 -16.66 -14.73 -8.29
C GLN A 156 -16.90 -14.55 -6.79
N GLY A 157 -17.28 -13.36 -6.34
CA GLY A 157 -17.59 -13.02 -4.95
C GLY A 157 -16.38 -12.58 -4.13
N GLY A 158 -16.68 -11.76 -3.11
CA GLY A 158 -15.69 -11.15 -2.23
C GLY A 158 -15.01 -9.91 -2.83
N THR A 159 -14.12 -9.32 -2.06
CA THR A 159 -13.34 -8.15 -2.49
C THR A 159 -11.94 -8.60 -2.91
N GLY A 160 -11.45 -8.13 -4.03
CA GLY A 160 -10.12 -8.47 -4.51
C GLY A 160 -9.48 -7.37 -5.33
N ALA A 161 -8.16 -7.41 -5.41
CA ALA A 161 -7.39 -6.57 -6.32
C ALA A 161 -6.90 -7.41 -7.50
N LEU A 162 -6.72 -6.78 -8.65
CA LEU A 162 -6.22 -7.42 -9.86
C LEU A 162 -4.84 -6.84 -10.17
N LEU A 163 -3.82 -7.70 -10.15
CA LEU A 163 -2.51 -7.33 -10.65
C LEU A 163 -2.45 -7.68 -12.13
N PHE A 164 -2.52 -6.66 -12.97
CA PHE A 164 -2.40 -6.78 -14.42
C PHE A 164 -0.91 -6.79 -14.81
N ASN A 165 -0.40 -7.90 -15.28
CA ASN A 165 0.94 -8.00 -15.85
C ASN A 165 0.83 -8.09 -17.38
N PRO A 166 1.18 -7.03 -18.13
CA PRO A 166 1.07 -7.04 -19.57
C PRO A 166 2.15 -7.94 -20.20
N VAL A 167 1.76 -8.71 -21.17
CA VAL A 167 2.63 -9.63 -21.92
C VAL A 167 2.72 -9.18 -23.37
N TYR A 168 3.94 -9.17 -23.89
CA TYR A 168 4.24 -8.83 -25.27
C TYR A 168 4.99 -9.98 -25.92
N GLN A 169 4.65 -10.29 -27.16
CA GLN A 169 5.37 -11.26 -27.96
C GLN A 169 6.31 -10.56 -28.92
N ASP A 170 7.50 -11.11 -29.11
CA ASP A 170 8.49 -10.55 -30.03
C ASP A 170 8.03 -10.82 -31.49
N ASN A 171 7.78 -9.74 -32.19
CA ASN A 171 7.43 -9.76 -33.63
C ASN A 171 8.38 -8.89 -34.45
N ASN A 172 9.64 -8.72 -34.02
CA ASN A 172 10.66 -7.84 -34.60
C ASN A 172 10.37 -6.34 -34.47
N SER A 173 9.47 -5.93 -33.57
CA SER A 173 9.28 -4.53 -33.18
C SER A 173 10.04 -4.22 -31.92
N GLU A 174 10.41 -2.94 -31.68
CA GLU A 174 11.19 -2.54 -30.51
C GLU A 174 10.49 -2.83 -29.17
N GLN A 175 9.16 -2.96 -29.15
CA GLN A 175 8.36 -3.21 -27.92
C GLN A 175 7.59 -4.53 -27.94
N GLY A 176 7.64 -5.28 -29.05
CA GLY A 176 6.79 -6.45 -29.24
C GLY A 176 5.32 -6.09 -29.53
N GLU A 177 4.50 -7.10 -29.83
CA GLU A 177 3.05 -6.96 -29.97
C GLU A 177 2.36 -7.34 -28.68
N PHE A 178 1.42 -6.51 -28.24
CA PHE A 178 0.65 -6.79 -27.03
C PHE A 178 -0.16 -8.08 -27.23
N TRP A 179 0.23 -9.12 -26.49
CA TRP A 179 -0.50 -10.37 -26.49
C TRP A 179 -1.74 -10.30 -25.60
N GLY A 180 -1.61 -9.66 -24.42
CA GLY A 180 -2.66 -9.63 -23.40
C GLY A 180 -2.10 -9.48 -22.00
N PHE A 181 -2.77 -10.07 -21.03
CA PHE A 181 -2.37 -10.03 -19.63
C PHE A 181 -2.25 -11.42 -19.01
N VAL A 182 -1.30 -11.56 -18.10
CA VAL A 182 -1.39 -12.51 -17.01
C VAL A 182 -1.89 -11.74 -15.80
N ILE A 183 -3.04 -12.14 -15.27
CA ILE A 183 -3.69 -11.44 -14.16
C ILE A 183 -3.61 -12.31 -12.92
N LEU A 184 -3.17 -11.72 -11.78
CA LEU A 184 -3.35 -12.33 -10.48
C LEU A 184 -4.55 -11.70 -9.79
N VAL A 185 -5.49 -12.52 -9.39
CA VAL A 185 -6.61 -12.11 -8.54
C VAL A 185 -6.16 -12.25 -7.09
N ILE A 186 -6.02 -11.14 -6.40
CA ILE A 186 -5.52 -11.05 -5.02
C ILE A 186 -6.73 -10.92 -4.10
N ASP A 187 -6.88 -11.83 -3.14
CA ASP A 187 -7.84 -11.68 -2.04
C ASP A 187 -7.41 -10.49 -1.18
N TRP A 188 -8.24 -9.44 -1.14
CA TRP A 188 -7.86 -8.19 -0.52
C TRP A 188 -7.70 -8.30 0.99
N ASP A 189 -8.59 -9.02 1.65
CA ASP A 189 -8.56 -9.13 3.11
C ASP A 189 -7.35 -9.94 3.57
N ARG A 190 -7.02 -11.02 2.84
CA ARG A 190 -5.82 -11.82 3.10
C ARG A 190 -4.54 -11.04 2.83
N PHE A 191 -4.50 -10.25 1.75
CA PHE A 191 -3.35 -9.39 1.44
C PHE A 191 -3.09 -8.37 2.55
N ILE A 192 -4.14 -7.68 3.03
CA ILE A 192 -4.00 -6.74 4.16
C ILE A 192 -3.56 -7.48 5.43
N GLY A 193 -4.10 -8.67 5.68
CA GLY A 193 -3.67 -9.51 6.80
C GLY A 193 -2.21 -9.94 6.71
N GLU A 194 -1.72 -10.27 5.51
CA GLU A 194 -0.32 -10.64 5.28
C GLU A 194 0.66 -9.46 5.51
N ILE A 195 0.24 -8.25 5.15
CA ILE A 195 1.03 -7.04 5.45
C ILE A 195 1.20 -6.88 6.96
N ASN A 196 0.27 -7.43 7.74
CA ASN A 196 0.30 -7.41 9.20
C ASN A 196 0.51 -6.00 9.75
N LEU A 197 -0.55 -5.20 9.70
CA LEU A 197 -0.52 -3.80 10.16
C LEU A 197 -0.71 -3.66 11.68
N ASP A 198 -0.98 -4.76 12.39
CA ASP A 198 -1.22 -4.76 13.84
C ASP A 198 -0.04 -4.20 14.62
N TYR A 199 1.20 -4.38 14.12
CA TYR A 199 2.38 -3.81 14.77
C TYR A 199 2.36 -2.28 14.85
N LEU A 200 1.58 -1.59 14.01
CA LEU A 200 1.37 -0.15 14.11
C LEU A 200 0.50 0.17 15.32
N SER A 201 -0.60 -0.57 15.49
CA SER A 201 -1.49 -0.43 16.64
C SER A 201 -0.79 -0.82 17.96
N ASP A 202 0.05 -1.86 17.93
CA ASP A 202 0.87 -2.27 19.09
C ASP A 202 1.88 -1.17 19.51
N ALA A 203 2.24 -0.31 18.58
CA ALA A 203 3.13 0.84 18.82
C ALA A 203 2.36 2.16 19.01
N ASP A 204 1.06 2.11 19.30
CA ASP A 204 0.17 3.26 19.49
C ASP A 204 0.03 4.16 18.24
N PHE A 205 0.24 3.61 17.04
CA PHE A 205 0.01 4.33 15.79
C PHE A 205 -1.33 3.94 15.16
N CYS A 206 -2.12 4.94 14.78
CA CYS A 206 -3.24 4.76 13.86
C CYS A 206 -2.75 4.87 12.42
N TYR A 207 -3.36 4.11 11.52
CA TYR A 207 -3.01 4.15 10.11
C TYR A 207 -4.24 4.27 9.23
N ARG A 208 -4.04 4.83 8.02
CA ARG A 208 -5.00 4.82 6.93
C ARG A 208 -4.25 4.64 5.62
N ILE A 209 -4.62 3.60 4.87
CA ILE A 209 -4.14 3.33 3.52
C ILE A 209 -5.23 3.75 2.55
N TRP A 210 -4.89 4.53 1.54
CA TRP A 210 -5.83 4.98 0.53
C TRP A 210 -5.19 5.00 -0.86
N THR A 211 -6.05 5.01 -1.87
CA THR A 211 -5.67 5.33 -3.25
C THR A 211 -6.57 6.44 -3.77
N TYR A 212 -6.23 6.97 -4.92
CA TYR A 212 -7.14 7.87 -5.65
C TYR A 212 -7.89 7.08 -6.72
N ASP A 213 -9.20 7.33 -6.83
CA ASP A 213 -9.94 6.84 -7.99
C ASP A 213 -9.35 7.50 -9.25
N ARG A 214 -8.94 6.68 -10.21
CA ARG A 214 -8.37 7.17 -11.49
C ARG A 214 -9.38 7.94 -12.34
N GLY A 215 -10.63 8.05 -11.92
CA GLY A 215 -11.71 8.73 -12.63
C GLY A 215 -12.20 10.02 -12.00
N SER A 216 -12.07 10.18 -10.68
CA SER A 216 -12.70 11.29 -9.96
C SER A 216 -11.76 12.05 -9.02
N SER A 217 -10.54 11.65 -8.85
CA SER A 217 -9.61 12.18 -7.83
C SER A 217 -10.12 12.02 -6.37
N ASP A 218 -11.17 11.23 -6.16
CA ASP A 218 -11.66 10.92 -4.83
C ASP A 218 -10.74 9.92 -4.13
N LYS A 219 -10.58 10.07 -2.82
CA LYS A 219 -9.82 9.11 -2.01
C LYS A 219 -10.68 7.89 -1.73
N ILE A 220 -10.17 6.72 -2.09
CA ILE A 220 -10.75 5.42 -1.72
C ILE A 220 -9.94 4.87 -0.57
N ILE A 221 -10.56 4.65 0.59
CA ILE A 221 -9.91 4.04 1.74
C ILE A 221 -9.79 2.55 1.50
N LEU A 222 -8.58 2.04 1.55
CA LEU A 222 -8.22 0.65 1.31
C LEU A 222 -8.14 -0.16 2.61
N ALA A 223 -7.60 0.45 3.65
CA ALA A 223 -7.53 -0.09 5.01
C ALA A 223 -7.33 1.03 6.02
N GLU A 224 -7.89 0.89 7.20
CA GLU A 224 -7.65 1.81 8.31
C GLU A 224 -7.73 1.10 9.67
N SER A 225 -7.03 1.63 10.67
CA SER A 225 -7.19 1.17 12.04
C SER A 225 -8.58 1.54 12.57
N GLN A 226 -9.13 0.71 13.46
CA GLN A 226 -10.47 0.93 14.04
C GLN A 226 -10.51 2.08 15.05
N ASP A 227 -9.36 2.62 15.45
CA ASP A 227 -9.25 3.68 16.44
C ASP A 227 -9.60 5.03 15.83
N ASN A 228 -10.41 5.81 16.56
CA ASN A 228 -10.78 7.16 16.17
C ASN A 228 -9.52 8.04 16.04
N MET A 229 -9.17 8.39 14.81
CA MET A 229 -8.16 9.41 14.57
C MET A 229 -8.66 10.74 15.14
N SER A 230 -7.99 11.28 16.14
CA SER A 230 -8.30 12.62 16.63
C SER A 230 -7.65 13.68 15.75
N ASP A 231 -8.29 14.86 15.63
CA ASP A 231 -7.87 15.92 14.71
C ASP A 231 -6.51 16.60 15.04
N ASN A 232 -5.88 16.22 16.16
CA ASN A 232 -4.64 16.81 16.65
C ASN A 232 -3.42 15.88 16.56
N ILE A 233 -3.37 15.01 15.57
CA ILE A 233 -2.32 14.01 15.46
C ILE A 233 -1.27 14.41 14.43
N LEU A 234 -0.02 14.17 14.78
CA LEU A 234 1.10 14.23 13.87
C LEU A 234 0.90 13.19 12.75
N THR A 235 0.72 13.65 11.53
CA THR A 235 0.54 12.79 10.36
C THR A 235 1.85 12.63 9.62
N VAL A 236 2.18 11.39 9.26
CA VAL A 236 3.29 11.06 8.37
C VAL A 236 2.71 10.32 7.16
N GLU A 237 2.98 10.84 5.97
CA GLU A 237 2.55 10.24 4.72
C GLU A 237 3.72 9.57 4.00
N CYS A 238 3.42 8.45 3.35
CA CYS A 238 4.36 7.73 2.52
C CYS A 238 3.58 7.13 1.33
N THR A 239 4.19 7.11 0.17
CA THR A 239 3.54 6.69 -1.07
C THR A 239 4.14 5.39 -1.57
N VAL A 240 3.28 4.38 -1.79
CA VAL A 240 3.66 3.17 -2.53
C VAL A 240 3.45 3.47 -4.01
N PRO A 241 4.50 3.43 -4.84
CA PRO A 241 4.32 3.58 -6.27
C PRO A 241 3.45 2.46 -6.82
N ASN A 242 2.39 2.84 -7.49
CA ASN A 242 1.60 1.97 -8.34
C ASN A 242 1.91 2.40 -9.77
N ASN A 243 2.68 1.60 -10.46
CA ASN A 243 3.14 1.91 -11.82
C ASN A 243 2.00 1.87 -12.82
#